data_0b86f7c65a50e3bb534dcfb20d253d34
#
_entry.id   0b86f7c65a50e3bb534dcfb20d253d34
#
_cell.length_a   1.000
_cell.length_b   1.000
_cell.length_c   1.000
_cell.angle_alpha   90.00
_cell.angle_beta   90.00
_cell.angle_gamma   90.00
#
_symmetry.space_group_name_H-M   'P 1'
#
loop_
_entity.id
_entity.type
_entity.pdbx_description
1 polymer ?
#
loop_
_entity_poly.entity_id
_entity_poly.type
_entity_poly.pdbx_seq_one_letter_code
_entity_poly.pdbx_strand_id
1 'polypeptide(L)'
;IRLSLVGSEMCIRDSNNPLRGPNLEEFGPRFPDMSRVYDRDLIALARKIAKENRLGLREGVYVCLAGPSFETPADLRFLRAAGVDAVGMSTVPEATVARHSGMRVLGISGISNKANLDGETETTHEEVLEAGQVLVPKLMTLVRGVLQNM
;
A
#
# COMPACT_ATOMS: atom_id res chain seq x y z
N ILE A 1 -3.36 4.08 14.78
CA ILE A 1 -4.02 3.16 13.82
C ILE A 1 -4.76 4.01 12.80
N ARG A 2 -4.39 3.95 11.53
CA ARG A 2 -4.93 4.81 10.47
C ARG A 2 -5.08 4.04 9.16
N LEU A 3 -6.07 4.41 8.34
CA LEU A 3 -6.12 4.01 6.94
C LEU A 3 -5.25 4.95 6.11
N SER A 4 -4.49 4.39 5.18
CA SER A 4 -3.74 5.16 4.19
C SER A 4 -4.08 4.69 2.79
N LEU A 5 -4.30 5.63 1.88
CA LEU A 5 -4.24 5.34 0.45
C LEU A 5 -2.77 5.17 0.09
N VAL A 6 -2.47 4.10 -0.61
CA VAL A 6 -1.17 3.93 -1.25
C VAL A 6 -1.10 4.95 -2.38
N GLY A 7 -0.12 5.83 -2.27
CA GLY A 7 -0.12 7.10 -2.96
C GLY A 7 -0.02 7.08 -4.46
N SER A 8 -0.26 8.23 -4.98
CA SER A 8 -0.31 8.51 -6.42
C SER A 8 1.03 8.35 -7.14
N GLU A 9 2.16 8.20 -6.47
CA GLU A 9 3.43 8.41 -7.13
C GLU A 9 4.49 7.32 -7.02
N MET A 10 4.58 6.51 -5.95
CA MET A 10 5.64 5.50 -5.92
C MET A 10 5.34 4.27 -5.06
N CYS A 11 5.44 3.13 -5.70
CA CYS A 11 5.76 1.88 -5.04
C CYS A 11 7.26 1.62 -5.20
N ILE A 12 8.03 1.78 -4.13
CA ILE A 12 9.42 1.35 -4.14
C ILE A 12 9.40 -0.17 -4.00
N ARG A 13 9.99 -0.84 -4.98
CA ARG A 13 10.16 -2.29 -4.97
C ARG A 13 11.57 -2.61 -4.53
N ASP A 14 11.69 -3.49 -3.57
CA ASP A 14 12.94 -4.20 -3.43
C ASP A 14 13.15 -5.14 -4.62
N SER A 15 14.22 -5.86 -4.70
CA SER A 15 14.69 -6.62 -5.85
C SER A 15 13.71 -7.62 -6.49
N ASN A 16 12.50 -7.82 -5.96
CA ASN A 16 11.54 -8.82 -6.39
C ASN A 16 10.40 -8.24 -7.25
N ASN A 17 10.57 -8.30 -8.58
CA ASN A 17 9.53 -7.88 -9.52
C ASN A 17 8.77 -9.11 -10.05
N PRO A 18 7.44 -9.22 -9.84
CA PRO A 18 6.65 -10.38 -10.28
C PRO A 18 6.61 -10.55 -11.81
N LEU A 19 6.99 -9.53 -12.58
CA LEU A 19 7.05 -9.60 -14.05
C LEU A 19 8.41 -10.09 -14.57
N ARG A 20 9.31 -10.59 -13.72
CA ARG A 20 10.56 -11.24 -14.16
C ARG A 20 10.26 -12.58 -14.80
N GLY A 21 11.09 -12.95 -15.80
CA GLY A 21 10.92 -14.19 -16.55
C GLY A 21 10.28 -13.98 -17.91
N PRO A 22 9.77 -15.02 -18.57
CA PRO A 22 9.07 -14.92 -19.85
C PRO A 22 7.81 -14.04 -19.71
N ASN A 23 7.57 -13.18 -20.71
CA ASN A 23 6.34 -12.40 -20.75
C ASN A 23 5.18 -13.26 -21.26
N LEU A 24 4.03 -13.13 -20.64
CA LEU A 24 2.75 -13.64 -21.13
C LEU A 24 2.01 -12.49 -21.79
N GLU A 25 2.17 -12.35 -23.11
CA GLU A 25 1.71 -11.18 -23.88
C GLU A 25 0.19 -11.01 -23.83
N GLU A 26 -0.55 -12.08 -23.59
CA GLU A 26 -2.01 -12.07 -23.39
C GLU A 26 -2.45 -11.26 -22.16
N PHE A 27 -1.58 -11.08 -21.16
CA PHE A 27 -1.87 -10.28 -19.97
C PHE A 27 -1.35 -8.84 -20.09
N GLY A 28 -0.35 -8.58 -20.92
CA GLY A 28 0.16 -7.23 -21.07
C GLY A 28 1.56 -7.14 -21.70
N PRO A 29 2.04 -5.92 -21.96
CA PRO A 29 3.31 -5.68 -22.62
C PRO A 29 4.50 -6.05 -21.74
N ARG A 30 5.62 -6.45 -22.35
CA ARG A 30 6.89 -6.78 -21.67
C ARG A 30 7.38 -5.66 -20.75
N PHE A 31 7.20 -4.41 -21.14
CA PHE A 31 7.64 -3.21 -20.41
C PHE A 31 6.46 -2.28 -20.15
N PRO A 32 5.62 -2.58 -19.12
CA PRO A 32 4.46 -1.75 -18.80
C PRO A 32 4.88 -0.42 -18.17
N ASP A 33 4.15 0.64 -18.52
CA ASP A 33 4.30 1.94 -17.84
C ASP A 33 3.70 1.88 -16.43
N MET A 34 4.53 2.18 -15.43
CA MET A 34 4.17 2.20 -14.00
C MET A 34 4.05 3.61 -13.43
N SER A 35 4.09 4.66 -14.26
CA SER A 35 3.95 6.06 -13.80
C SER A 35 2.56 6.36 -13.22
N ARG A 36 1.55 5.53 -13.54
CA ARG A 36 0.18 5.63 -13.05
C ARG A 36 -0.36 4.27 -12.65
N VAL A 37 0.28 3.65 -11.66
CA VAL A 37 -0.18 2.34 -11.14
C VAL A 37 -1.56 2.48 -10.52
N TYR A 38 -1.76 3.49 -9.66
CA TYR A 38 -3.03 3.71 -8.98
C TYR A 38 -3.92 4.68 -9.76
N ASP A 39 -5.19 4.29 -9.87
CA ASP A 39 -6.21 5.04 -10.60
C ASP A 39 -6.64 6.30 -9.85
N ARG A 40 -6.50 7.45 -10.50
CA ARG A 40 -6.79 8.76 -9.90
C ARG A 40 -8.26 8.97 -9.56
N ASP A 41 -9.16 8.41 -10.36
CA ASP A 41 -10.59 8.55 -10.14
C ASP A 41 -11.04 7.70 -8.94
N LEU A 42 -10.47 6.49 -8.82
CA LEU A 42 -10.71 5.64 -7.64
C LEU A 42 -10.13 6.27 -6.36
N ILE A 43 -8.97 6.92 -6.44
CA ILE A 43 -8.39 7.68 -5.31
C ILE A 43 -9.31 8.86 -4.94
N ALA A 44 -9.79 9.62 -5.91
CA ALA A 44 -10.70 10.75 -5.67
C ALA A 44 -12.01 10.28 -5.04
N LEU A 45 -12.56 9.17 -5.53
CA LEU A 45 -13.76 8.53 -4.97
C LEU A 45 -13.52 8.07 -3.52
N ALA A 46 -12.41 7.39 -3.25
CA ALA A 46 -12.05 6.96 -1.90
C ALA A 46 -11.90 8.12 -0.92
N ARG A 47 -11.29 9.24 -1.36
CA ARG A 47 -11.23 10.50 -0.56
C ARG A 47 -12.62 11.03 -0.22
N LYS A 48 -13.53 11.07 -1.21
CA LYS A 48 -14.91 11.51 -1.02
C LYS A 48 -15.63 10.65 0.02
N ILE A 49 -15.61 9.33 -0.17
CA ILE A 49 -16.24 8.38 0.77
C ILE A 49 -15.64 8.49 2.18
N ALA A 50 -14.32 8.60 2.28
CA ALA A 50 -13.66 8.77 3.58
C ALA A 50 -14.10 10.04 4.29
N LYS A 51 -14.22 11.17 3.57
CA LYS A 51 -14.70 12.44 4.12
C LYS A 51 -16.14 12.35 4.61
N GLU A 52 -17.03 11.79 3.81
CA GLU A 52 -18.45 11.61 4.13
C GLU A 52 -18.65 10.74 5.38
N ASN A 53 -17.81 9.72 5.55
CA ASN A 53 -17.87 8.80 6.69
C ASN A 53 -16.94 9.19 7.85
N ARG A 54 -16.31 10.36 7.80
CA ARG A 54 -15.37 10.86 8.81
C ARG A 54 -14.21 9.89 9.10
N LEU A 55 -13.79 9.14 8.10
CA LEU A 55 -12.63 8.26 8.20
C LEU A 55 -11.34 9.09 8.07
N GLY A 56 -10.43 8.89 9.00
CA GLY A 56 -9.11 9.52 8.96
C GLY A 56 -8.23 8.85 7.89
N LEU A 57 -8.41 9.25 6.62
CA LEU A 57 -7.62 8.76 5.50
C LEU A 57 -6.37 9.61 5.30
N ARG A 58 -5.23 8.96 5.07
CA ARG A 58 -3.97 9.59 4.69
C ARG A 58 -3.57 9.10 3.30
N GLU A 59 -2.63 9.78 2.69
CA GLU A 59 -2.00 9.39 1.44
C GLU A 59 -0.49 9.44 1.61
N GLY A 60 0.21 8.56 0.92
CA GLY A 60 1.65 8.53 1.05
C GLY A 60 2.30 7.47 0.15
N VAL A 61 3.61 7.47 0.17
CA VAL A 61 4.46 6.53 -0.55
C VAL A 61 4.58 5.25 0.26
N TYR A 62 4.25 4.12 -0.35
CA TYR A 62 4.37 2.80 0.25
C TYR A 62 5.54 2.03 -0.35
N VAL A 63 6.36 1.41 0.48
CA VAL A 63 7.39 0.47 0.07
C VAL A 63 7.01 -0.95 0.44
N CYS A 64 7.24 -1.89 -0.48
CA CYS A 64 7.15 -3.32 -0.21
C CYS A 64 8.56 -3.90 -0.07
N LEU A 65 8.83 -4.48 1.08
CA LEU A 65 10.04 -5.27 1.35
C LEU A 65 9.71 -6.75 1.34
N ALA A 66 10.73 -7.59 1.10
CA ALA A 66 10.52 -9.04 0.99
C ALA A 66 10.09 -9.70 2.30
N GLY A 67 10.50 -9.15 3.45
CA GLY A 67 10.32 -9.81 4.74
C GLY A 67 11.12 -11.11 4.84
N PRO A 68 10.80 -12.05 5.76
CA PRO A 68 9.71 -11.98 6.73
C PRO A 68 10.03 -11.21 8.02
N SER A 69 11.25 -10.70 8.18
CA SER A 69 11.65 -9.88 9.34
C SER A 69 11.10 -8.46 9.24
N PHE A 70 10.81 -7.86 10.38
CA PHE A 70 10.60 -6.42 10.46
C PHE A 70 11.91 -5.68 10.20
N GLU A 71 11.79 -4.43 9.83
CA GLU A 71 12.88 -3.54 9.45
C GLU A 71 13.72 -3.14 10.66
N THR A 72 15.03 -3.01 10.44
CA THR A 72 15.91 -2.41 11.44
C THR A 72 15.70 -0.89 11.54
N PRO A 73 16.07 -0.24 12.65
CA PRO A 73 16.02 1.22 12.74
C PRO A 73 16.81 1.93 11.63
N ALA A 74 17.89 1.31 11.14
CA ALA A 74 18.70 1.85 10.05
C ALA A 74 17.94 1.81 8.72
N ASP A 75 17.26 0.69 8.42
CA ASP A 75 16.41 0.56 7.23
C ASP A 75 15.29 1.60 7.25
N LEU A 76 14.61 1.76 8.37
CA LEU A 76 13.52 2.73 8.53
C LEU A 76 13.99 4.17 8.36
N ARG A 77 15.16 4.54 8.88
CA ARG A 77 15.75 5.87 8.67
C ARG A 77 16.11 6.10 7.20
N PHE A 78 16.65 5.10 6.53
CA PHE A 78 16.95 5.17 5.10
C PHE A 78 15.69 5.35 4.27
N LEU A 79 14.66 4.53 4.50
CA LEU A 79 13.37 4.60 3.79
C LEU A 79 12.69 5.95 4.01
N ARG A 80 12.70 6.47 5.23
CA ARG A 80 12.18 7.81 5.54
C ARG A 80 12.94 8.89 4.78
N ALA A 81 14.27 8.82 4.70
CA ALA A 81 15.07 9.78 3.93
C ALA A 81 14.78 9.71 2.42
N ALA A 82 14.37 8.52 1.92
CA ALA A 82 13.93 8.32 0.54
C ALA A 82 12.48 8.78 0.29
N GLY A 83 11.79 9.34 1.29
CA GLY A 83 10.42 9.85 1.16
C GLY A 83 9.32 8.80 1.32
N VAL A 84 9.62 7.67 1.92
CA VAL A 84 8.63 6.62 2.22
C VAL A 84 7.80 6.99 3.45
N ASP A 85 6.49 6.84 3.37
CA ASP A 85 5.52 7.10 4.43
C ASP A 85 5.06 5.83 5.14
N ALA A 86 5.03 4.70 4.42
CA ALA A 86 4.60 3.42 4.95
C ALA A 86 5.42 2.26 4.37
N VAL A 87 5.67 1.26 5.19
CA VAL A 87 6.39 0.03 4.83
C VAL A 87 5.54 -1.20 5.11
N GLY A 88 5.67 -2.21 4.29
CA GLY A 88 5.05 -3.51 4.48
C GLY A 88 5.59 -4.54 3.50
N MET A 89 4.98 -5.73 3.47
CA MET A 89 5.47 -6.89 2.72
C MET A 89 4.48 -7.33 1.62
N SER A 90 3.56 -6.47 1.21
CA SER A 90 2.46 -6.77 0.28
C SER A 90 2.17 -5.59 -0.66
N THR A 91 1.05 -5.66 -1.39
CA THR A 91 0.45 -4.55 -2.15
C THR A 91 1.17 -4.24 -3.46
N VAL A 92 2.49 -4.06 -3.46
CA VAL A 92 3.24 -3.62 -4.66
C VAL A 92 3.34 -4.71 -5.73
N PRO A 93 3.60 -5.99 -5.41
CA PRO A 93 3.57 -7.06 -6.41
C PRO A 93 2.20 -7.20 -7.06
N GLU A 94 1.12 -7.19 -6.27
CA GLU A 94 -0.25 -7.32 -6.74
C GLU A 94 -0.65 -6.12 -7.61
N ALA A 95 -0.33 -4.90 -7.18
CA ALA A 95 -0.59 -3.69 -7.95
C ALA A 95 0.18 -3.66 -9.28
N THR A 96 1.41 -4.19 -9.28
CA THR A 96 2.24 -4.30 -10.48
C THR A 96 1.62 -5.25 -11.50
N VAL A 97 1.17 -6.43 -11.07
CA VAL A 97 0.52 -7.42 -11.95
C VAL A 97 -0.82 -6.91 -12.44
N ALA A 98 -1.64 -6.33 -11.57
CA ALA A 98 -2.93 -5.77 -11.95
C ALA A 98 -2.77 -4.64 -12.98
N ARG A 99 -1.80 -3.74 -12.79
CA ARG A 99 -1.50 -2.68 -13.76
C ARG A 99 -0.99 -3.23 -15.08
N HIS A 100 -0.11 -4.24 -15.05
CA HIS A 100 0.37 -4.94 -16.24
C HIS A 100 -0.80 -5.51 -17.06
N SER A 101 -1.80 -6.07 -16.39
CA SER A 101 -3.01 -6.65 -17.01
C SER A 101 -4.08 -5.60 -17.36
N GLY A 102 -3.77 -4.31 -17.31
CA GLY A 102 -4.68 -3.23 -17.69
C GLY A 102 -5.80 -2.94 -16.69
N MET A 103 -5.73 -3.50 -15.49
CA MET A 103 -6.74 -3.24 -14.45
C MET A 103 -6.60 -1.85 -13.84
N ARG A 104 -7.73 -1.28 -13.39
CA ARG A 104 -7.74 -0.10 -12.52
C ARG A 104 -7.44 -0.52 -11.10
N VAL A 105 -6.48 0.14 -10.45
CA VAL A 105 -5.98 -0.25 -9.12
C VAL A 105 -6.24 0.85 -8.10
N LEU A 106 -6.78 0.47 -6.95
CA LEU A 106 -6.85 1.29 -5.75
C LEU A 106 -6.11 0.57 -4.62
N GLY A 107 -5.03 1.15 -4.11
CA GLY A 107 -4.29 0.62 -2.98
C GLY A 107 -4.76 1.26 -1.68
N ILE A 108 -5.12 0.44 -0.69
CA ILE A 108 -5.49 0.89 0.65
C ILE A 108 -4.71 0.05 1.66
N SER A 109 -3.95 0.71 2.53
CA SER A 109 -3.19 0.04 3.59
C SER A 109 -3.68 0.43 4.97
N GLY A 110 -3.78 -0.53 5.86
CA GLY A 110 -4.01 -0.32 7.29
C GLY A 110 -2.69 -0.14 8.01
N ILE A 111 -2.45 1.03 8.58
CA ILE A 111 -1.23 1.28 9.35
C ILE A 111 -1.46 0.86 10.79
N SER A 112 -0.85 -0.24 11.18
CA SER A 112 -1.01 -0.88 12.50
C SER A 112 -0.17 -0.20 13.59
N ASN A 113 1.04 0.19 13.28
CA ASN A 113 2.02 0.70 14.25
C ASN A 113 2.86 1.82 13.64
N LYS A 114 3.61 2.51 14.48
CA LYS A 114 4.63 3.47 14.03
C LYS A 114 5.94 2.74 13.73
N ALA A 115 6.68 3.24 12.76
CA ALA A 115 8.03 2.78 12.48
C ALA A 115 8.94 3.06 13.70
N ASN A 116 9.67 2.04 14.14
CA ASN A 116 10.56 2.09 15.29
C ASN A 116 11.96 2.62 14.86
N LEU A 117 12.07 3.94 14.74
CA LEU A 117 13.27 4.60 14.21
C LEU A 117 14.47 4.61 15.19
N ASP A 118 14.23 4.46 16.46
CA ASP A 118 15.21 4.49 17.56
C ASP A 118 15.58 3.10 18.09
N GLY A 119 14.71 2.10 17.89
CA GLY A 119 14.92 0.74 18.36
C GLY A 119 14.54 0.52 19.83
N GLU A 120 13.82 1.48 20.44
CA GLU A 120 13.45 1.40 21.86
C GLU A 120 12.30 0.42 22.13
N THR A 121 11.49 0.11 21.11
CA THR A 121 10.33 -0.80 21.23
C THR A 121 10.47 -1.95 20.25
N GLU A 122 9.94 -3.12 20.60
CA GLU A 122 9.80 -4.23 19.66
C GLU A 122 8.44 -4.14 18.94
N THR A 123 8.44 -4.49 17.67
CA THR A 123 7.19 -4.65 16.90
C THR A 123 6.82 -6.13 16.90
N THR A 124 5.64 -6.46 17.37
CA THR A 124 5.15 -7.84 17.43
C THR A 124 4.03 -8.09 16.42
N HIS A 125 3.87 -9.35 16.02
CA HIS A 125 2.77 -9.73 15.14
C HIS A 125 1.40 -9.59 15.83
N GLU A 126 1.35 -9.80 17.13
CA GLU A 126 0.16 -9.65 17.96
C GLU A 126 -0.38 -8.22 17.92
N GLU A 127 0.49 -7.21 18.06
CA GLU A 127 0.09 -5.80 17.95
C GLU A 127 -0.53 -5.48 16.58
N VAL A 128 0.01 -6.07 15.51
CA VAL A 128 -0.54 -5.92 14.15
C VAL A 128 -1.94 -6.52 14.06
N LEU A 129 -2.17 -7.70 14.66
CA LEU A 129 -3.48 -8.35 14.66
C LEU A 129 -4.51 -7.57 15.47
N GLU A 130 -4.13 -7.06 16.65
CA GLU A 130 -5.02 -6.20 17.48
C GLU A 130 -5.40 -4.92 16.76
N ALA A 131 -4.44 -4.27 16.09
CA ALA A 131 -4.71 -3.11 15.26
C ALA A 131 -5.70 -3.42 14.14
N GLY A 132 -5.66 -4.63 13.58
CA GLY A 132 -6.59 -5.12 12.57
C GLY A 132 -8.04 -5.03 13.01
N GLN A 133 -8.36 -5.34 14.27
CA GLN A 133 -9.73 -5.28 14.79
C GLN A 133 -10.34 -3.86 14.71
N VAL A 134 -9.51 -2.83 14.85
CA VAL A 134 -9.94 -1.42 14.72
C VAL A 134 -9.97 -0.94 13.28
N LEU A 135 -9.07 -1.49 12.45
CA LEU A 135 -8.93 -1.10 11.04
C LEU A 135 -10.02 -1.70 10.16
N VAL A 136 -10.38 -2.97 10.38
CA VAL A 136 -11.32 -3.72 9.52
C VAL A 136 -12.65 -3.00 9.33
N PRO A 137 -13.36 -2.51 10.36
CA PRO A 137 -14.63 -1.81 10.16
C PRO A 137 -14.50 -0.56 9.30
N LYS A 138 -13.41 0.19 9.47
CA LYS A 138 -13.11 1.40 8.68
C LYS A 138 -12.82 1.04 7.22
N LEU A 139 -12.01 0.01 7.01
CA LEU A 139 -11.67 -0.50 5.68
C LEU A 139 -12.94 -0.98 4.96
N MET A 140 -13.79 -1.75 5.64
CA MET A 140 -15.06 -2.24 5.09
C MET A 140 -15.98 -1.10 4.65
N THR A 141 -16.09 -0.04 5.46
CA THR A 141 -16.88 1.15 5.12
C THR A 141 -16.34 1.81 3.84
N LEU A 142 -15.02 2.01 3.78
CA LEU A 142 -14.38 2.64 2.63
C LEU A 142 -14.53 1.80 1.35
N VAL A 143 -14.21 0.50 1.42
CA VAL A 143 -14.27 -0.40 0.27
C VAL A 143 -15.71 -0.53 -0.25
N ARG A 144 -16.69 -0.75 0.63
CA ARG A 144 -18.11 -0.81 0.23
C ARG A 144 -18.58 0.48 -0.40
N GLY A 145 -18.22 1.64 0.19
CA GLY A 145 -18.56 2.94 -0.37
C GLY A 145 -17.98 3.16 -1.77
N VAL A 146 -16.74 2.76 -2.00
CA VAL A 146 -16.12 2.82 -3.33
C VAL A 146 -16.85 1.91 -4.31
N LEU A 147 -17.05 0.62 -3.98
CA LEU A 147 -17.71 -0.35 -4.86
C LEU A 147 -19.16 0.03 -5.24
N GLN A 148 -19.88 0.68 -4.35
CA GLN A 148 -21.25 1.14 -4.59
C GLN A 148 -21.33 2.38 -5.48
N ASN A 149 -20.24 3.09 -5.69
CA ASN A 149 -20.17 4.35 -6.43
C ASN A 149 -19.22 4.29 -7.65
N MET A 150 -18.76 3.10 -8.04
CA MET A 150 -17.98 2.86 -9.27
C MET A 150 -18.84 2.88 -10.51
#